data_b37d626b672d776d4fcb0fcd3bea2857
#
_entry.id   b37d626b672d776d4fcb0fcd3bea2857
#
_cell.length_a   1.000
_cell.length_b   1.000
_cell.length_c   1.000
_cell.angle_alpha   90.00
_cell.angle_beta   90.00
_cell.angle_gamma   90.00
#
_symmetry.space_group_name_H-M   'P 1'
#
loop_
_entity.id
_entity.type
_entity.pdbx_description
1 polymer ?
#
loop_
_entity_poly.entity_id
_entity_poly.type
_entity_poly.pdbx_seq_one_letter_code
_entity_poly.pdbx_strand_id
1 'polypeptide(L)'
;MNTLKKFLTNEELFDGGKDWALLILRVIPSFYLFFYHGMGKITAGTDTWESLGAAALSLIGISFGHVIFGFLAALSEGVLTWFVLLGLKTRLASFFIMMTMFFAGLYHLSKGEGPELAFIYFAVYFTLFLRGPGNFSLDANFES
;
A
#
# COMPACT_ATOMS: atom_id res chain seq x y z
N MET A 1 31.45 -10.63 27.16
CA MET A 1 30.93 -10.20 25.83
C MET A 1 29.55 -9.64 26.07
N ASN A 2 29.38 -8.36 25.78
CA ASN A 2 28.32 -7.51 26.30
C ASN A 2 26.89 -8.00 26.01
N THR A 3 26.04 -7.90 27.02
CA THR A 3 24.57 -8.11 26.94
C THR A 3 23.94 -7.39 25.75
N LEU A 4 24.43 -6.19 25.43
CA LEU A 4 24.02 -5.40 24.27
C LEU A 4 24.32 -6.11 22.93
N LYS A 5 25.51 -6.76 22.82
CA LYS A 5 25.86 -7.49 21.60
C LYS A 5 24.96 -8.73 21.42
N LYS A 6 24.65 -9.45 22.50
CA LYS A 6 23.68 -10.55 22.49
C LYS A 6 22.31 -10.07 22.06
N PHE A 7 21.83 -8.94 22.59
CA PHE A 7 20.56 -8.34 22.22
C PHE A 7 20.50 -7.96 20.74
N LEU A 8 21.58 -7.41 20.18
CA LEU A 8 21.61 -6.97 18.78
C LEU A 8 21.84 -8.10 17.75
N THR A 9 22.42 -9.23 18.18
CA THR A 9 22.82 -10.32 17.26
C THR A 9 22.06 -11.62 17.46
N ASN A 10 21.25 -11.74 18.51
CA ASN A 10 20.52 -12.97 18.80
C ASN A 10 19.15 -12.95 18.12
N GLU A 11 19.01 -13.69 17.02
CA GLU A 11 17.76 -13.84 16.26
C GLU A 11 16.62 -14.46 17.08
N GLU A 12 16.96 -15.29 18.09
CA GLU A 12 15.98 -15.95 18.96
C GLU A 12 15.20 -14.95 19.86
N LEU A 13 15.79 -13.79 20.19
CA LEU A 13 15.11 -12.74 20.95
C LEU A 13 13.94 -12.11 20.19
N PHE A 14 13.94 -12.27 18.88
CA PHE A 14 12.91 -11.74 17.98
C PHE A 14 12.15 -12.86 17.27
N ASP A 15 12.13 -14.06 17.86
CA ASP A 15 11.28 -15.13 17.36
C ASP A 15 9.82 -14.67 17.42
N GLY A 16 9.12 -14.78 16.26
CA GLY A 16 7.81 -14.14 16.07
C GLY A 16 7.82 -12.64 15.70
N GLY A 17 8.95 -11.95 15.82
CA GLY A 17 9.07 -10.53 15.47
C GLY A 17 8.75 -10.22 14.01
N LYS A 18 8.97 -11.18 13.12
CA LYS A 18 8.62 -11.06 11.68
C LYS A 18 7.12 -10.89 11.48
N ASP A 19 6.31 -11.65 12.19
CA ASP A 19 4.84 -11.59 12.07
C ASP A 19 4.28 -10.30 12.67
N TRP A 20 4.84 -9.85 13.81
CA TRP A 20 4.50 -8.55 14.38
C TRP A 20 4.90 -7.41 13.48
N ALA A 21 6.07 -7.45 12.85
CA ALA A 21 6.52 -6.43 11.89
C ALA A 21 5.57 -6.35 10.69
N LEU A 22 5.16 -7.49 10.13
CA LEU A 22 4.22 -7.55 9.03
C LEU A 22 2.82 -7.08 9.45
N LEU A 23 2.37 -7.40 10.66
CA LEU A 23 1.11 -6.89 11.20
C LEU A 23 1.12 -5.35 11.30
N ILE A 24 2.18 -4.77 11.86
CA ILE A 24 2.34 -3.32 11.99
C ILE A 24 2.37 -2.65 10.60
N LEU A 25 3.14 -3.22 9.65
CA LEU A 25 3.20 -2.73 8.27
C LEU A 25 1.88 -2.81 7.53
N ARG A 26 0.99 -3.74 7.88
CA ARG A 26 -0.36 -3.82 7.31
C ARG A 26 -1.31 -2.82 7.95
N VAL A 27 -1.34 -2.79 9.27
CA VAL A 27 -2.37 -2.05 10.02
C VAL A 27 -2.15 -0.54 9.95
N ILE A 28 -0.95 -0.06 10.31
CA ILE A 28 -0.72 1.39 10.44
C ILE A 28 -0.79 2.10 9.08
N PRO A 29 -0.03 1.70 8.04
CA PRO A 29 -0.10 2.40 6.77
C PRO A 29 -1.47 2.30 6.09
N SER A 30 -2.15 1.14 6.17
CA SER A 30 -3.46 0.96 5.57
C SER A 30 -4.53 1.82 6.26
N PHE A 31 -4.48 1.95 7.58
CA PHE A 31 -5.37 2.84 8.32
C PHE A 31 -5.20 4.30 7.87
N TYR A 32 -3.96 4.80 7.84
CA TYR A 32 -3.71 6.18 7.42
C TYR A 32 -4.02 6.41 5.94
N LEU A 33 -3.67 5.47 5.06
CA LEU A 33 -3.97 5.58 3.64
C LEU A 33 -5.47 5.66 3.36
N PHE A 34 -6.27 4.83 4.04
CA PHE A 34 -7.72 4.87 3.93
C PHE A 34 -8.30 6.22 4.38
N PHE A 35 -8.02 6.63 5.62
CA PHE A 35 -8.69 7.80 6.20
C PHE A 35 -8.26 9.12 5.59
N TYR A 36 -6.99 9.27 5.20
CA TYR A 36 -6.48 10.54 4.67
C TYR A 36 -6.53 10.64 3.14
N HIS A 37 -6.62 9.52 2.43
CA HIS A 37 -6.60 9.51 0.96
C HIS A 37 -7.76 8.71 0.35
N GLY A 38 -8.02 7.48 0.83
CA GLY A 38 -8.92 6.54 0.19
C GLY A 38 -10.39 6.90 0.32
N MET A 39 -10.84 7.24 1.53
CA MET A 39 -12.25 7.51 1.83
C MET A 39 -12.80 8.67 0.97
N GLY A 40 -12.04 9.75 0.85
CA GLY A 40 -12.44 10.89 0.02
C GLY A 40 -12.51 10.56 -1.47
N LYS A 41 -11.55 9.78 -1.97
CA LYS A 41 -11.49 9.43 -3.40
C LYS A 41 -12.59 8.44 -3.82
N ILE A 42 -12.87 7.42 -3.01
CA ILE A 42 -13.86 6.39 -3.36
C ILE A 42 -15.28 6.95 -3.38
N THR A 43 -15.57 7.98 -2.61
CA THR A 43 -16.87 8.63 -2.53
C THR A 43 -17.03 9.87 -3.41
N ALA A 44 -15.96 10.32 -4.07
CA ALA A 44 -15.94 11.61 -4.79
C ALA A 44 -16.66 11.60 -6.16
N GLY A 45 -16.86 10.41 -6.78
CA GLY A 45 -17.53 10.26 -8.05
C GLY A 45 -16.64 10.40 -9.30
N THR A 46 -17.29 10.34 -10.46
CA THR A 46 -16.63 10.18 -11.77
C THR A 46 -15.66 11.29 -12.15
N ASP A 47 -15.97 12.53 -11.82
CA ASP A 47 -15.12 13.68 -12.17
C ASP A 47 -13.75 13.61 -11.46
N THR A 48 -13.76 13.20 -10.20
CA THR A 48 -12.52 12.97 -9.46
C THR A 48 -11.75 11.76 -10.01
N TRP A 49 -12.46 10.67 -10.34
CA TRP A 49 -11.83 9.48 -10.94
C TRP A 49 -11.21 9.79 -12.30
N GLU A 50 -11.90 10.60 -13.13
CA GLU A 50 -11.34 11.04 -14.40
C GLU A 50 -10.04 11.85 -14.20
N SER A 51 -10.05 12.77 -13.26
CA SER A 51 -8.87 13.57 -12.90
C SER A 51 -7.69 12.70 -12.41
N LEU A 52 -7.97 11.74 -11.50
CA LEU A 52 -6.96 10.81 -10.98
C LEU A 52 -6.36 9.93 -12.09
N GLY A 53 -7.22 9.40 -12.95
CA GLY A 53 -6.77 8.57 -14.07
C GLY A 53 -5.98 9.37 -15.11
N ALA A 54 -6.42 10.60 -15.42
CA ALA A 54 -5.68 11.49 -16.30
C ALA A 54 -4.29 11.82 -15.75
N ALA A 55 -4.17 12.06 -14.44
CA ALA A 55 -2.89 12.29 -13.78
C ALA A 55 -1.90 11.12 -13.99
N ALA A 56 -2.36 9.88 -13.83
CA ALA A 56 -1.53 8.70 -13.99
C ALA A 56 -1.20 8.41 -15.47
N LEU A 57 -2.24 8.38 -16.33
CA LEU A 57 -2.12 7.95 -17.72
C LEU A 57 -1.38 8.96 -18.61
N SER A 58 -1.45 10.27 -18.29
CA SER A 58 -0.68 11.30 -19.00
C SER A 58 0.82 11.07 -18.92
N LEU A 59 1.32 10.46 -17.85
CA LEU A 59 2.75 10.15 -17.67
C LEU A 59 3.27 9.15 -18.72
N ILE A 60 2.39 8.32 -19.25
CA ILE A 60 2.73 7.29 -20.25
C ILE A 60 2.07 7.58 -21.62
N GLY A 61 1.54 8.79 -21.80
CA GLY A 61 0.99 9.24 -23.09
C GLY A 61 -0.36 8.62 -23.47
N ILE A 62 -1.12 8.05 -22.52
CA ILE A 62 -2.45 7.49 -22.77
C ILE A 62 -3.50 8.56 -22.49
N SER A 63 -4.40 8.80 -23.48
CA SER A 63 -5.44 9.83 -23.44
C SER A 63 -6.87 9.28 -23.31
N PHE A 64 -7.05 8.01 -22.96
CA PHE A 64 -8.35 7.37 -22.80
C PHE A 64 -8.40 6.49 -21.54
N GLY A 65 -9.62 6.12 -21.11
CA GLY A 65 -9.81 5.21 -19.97
C GLY A 65 -9.61 5.87 -18.59
N HIS A 66 -9.52 7.19 -18.51
CA HIS A 66 -9.20 7.93 -17.29
C HIS A 66 -10.11 7.57 -16.12
N VAL A 67 -11.44 7.52 -16.32
CA VAL A 67 -12.41 7.20 -15.26
C VAL A 67 -12.14 5.80 -14.68
N ILE A 68 -11.86 4.81 -15.53
CA ILE A 68 -11.61 3.42 -15.08
C ILE A 68 -10.33 3.36 -14.25
N PHE A 69 -9.24 3.95 -14.74
CA PHE A 69 -7.98 3.95 -14.01
C PHE A 69 -8.04 4.76 -12.72
N GLY A 70 -8.74 5.90 -12.73
CA GLY A 70 -8.96 6.68 -11.53
C GLY A 70 -9.86 5.97 -10.51
N PHE A 71 -10.88 5.25 -10.96
CA PHE A 71 -11.69 4.38 -10.10
C PHE A 71 -10.84 3.26 -9.48
N LEU A 72 -9.96 2.61 -10.26
CA LEU A 72 -9.06 1.59 -9.73
C LEU A 72 -8.09 2.17 -8.68
N ALA A 73 -7.60 3.39 -8.88
CA ALA A 73 -6.80 4.08 -7.88
C ALA A 73 -7.61 4.37 -6.61
N ALA A 74 -8.83 4.90 -6.75
CA ALA A 74 -9.73 5.15 -5.62
C ALA A 74 -10.12 3.86 -4.88
N LEU A 75 -10.37 2.77 -5.61
CA LEU A 75 -10.64 1.45 -5.06
C LEU A 75 -9.44 0.90 -4.27
N SER A 76 -8.23 1.08 -4.82
CA SER A 76 -6.98 0.65 -4.18
C SER A 76 -6.79 1.31 -2.82
N GLU A 77 -6.95 2.62 -2.75
CA GLU A 77 -6.76 3.37 -1.50
C GLU A 77 -7.98 3.30 -0.56
N GLY A 78 -9.19 3.15 -1.12
CA GLY A 78 -10.44 3.16 -0.35
C GLY A 78 -10.88 1.78 0.14
N VAL A 79 -10.74 0.73 -0.66
CA VAL A 79 -11.26 -0.60 -0.33
C VAL A 79 -10.14 -1.59 -0.07
N LEU A 80 -9.14 -1.67 -0.97
CA LEU A 80 -8.09 -2.69 -0.86
C LEU A 80 -7.18 -2.48 0.34
N THR A 81 -7.10 -1.28 0.90
CA THR A 81 -6.44 -1.01 2.18
C THR A 81 -7.04 -1.81 3.34
N TRP A 82 -8.36 -2.02 3.36
CA TRP A 82 -9.01 -2.88 4.35
C TRP A 82 -8.67 -4.36 4.14
N PHE A 83 -8.53 -4.80 2.89
CA PHE A 83 -8.06 -6.16 2.60
C PHE A 83 -6.65 -6.39 3.15
N VAL A 84 -5.74 -5.44 2.93
CA VAL A 84 -4.38 -5.52 3.48
C VAL A 84 -4.39 -5.44 5.00
N LEU A 85 -5.18 -4.53 5.59
CA LEU A 85 -5.28 -4.38 7.04
C LEU A 85 -5.70 -5.68 7.71
N LEU A 86 -6.73 -6.34 7.17
CA LEU A 86 -7.23 -7.62 7.67
C LEU A 86 -6.33 -8.81 7.29
N GLY A 87 -5.43 -8.62 6.36
CA GLY A 87 -4.59 -9.70 5.82
C GLY A 87 -5.38 -10.67 4.95
N LEU A 88 -6.29 -10.15 4.13
CA LEU A 88 -7.11 -10.91 3.19
C LEU A 88 -6.69 -10.60 1.76
N LYS A 89 -6.33 -11.64 0.98
CA LYS A 89 -5.77 -11.48 -0.38
C LYS A 89 -4.67 -10.41 -0.43
N THR A 90 -3.83 -10.41 0.59
CA THR A 90 -2.87 -9.33 0.89
C THR A 90 -1.95 -9.04 -0.28
N ARG A 91 -1.42 -10.06 -0.95
CA ARG A 91 -0.51 -9.85 -2.10
C ARG A 91 -1.22 -9.16 -3.26
N LEU A 92 -2.43 -9.58 -3.59
CA LEU A 92 -3.20 -8.98 -4.68
C LEU A 92 -3.58 -7.54 -4.36
N ALA A 93 -4.09 -7.29 -3.17
CA ALA A 93 -4.45 -5.94 -2.72
C ALA A 93 -3.22 -5.02 -2.68
N SER A 94 -2.10 -5.50 -2.13
CA SER A 94 -0.84 -4.76 -2.09
C SER A 94 -0.30 -4.44 -3.49
N PHE A 95 -0.47 -5.34 -4.46
CA PHE A 95 -0.08 -5.07 -5.85
C PHE A 95 -0.79 -3.84 -6.43
N PHE A 96 -2.12 -3.76 -6.27
CA PHE A 96 -2.86 -2.62 -6.79
C PHE A 96 -2.52 -1.31 -6.05
N ILE A 97 -2.35 -1.37 -4.72
CA ILE A 97 -1.98 -0.19 -3.94
C ILE A 97 -0.57 0.29 -4.32
N MET A 98 0.41 -0.61 -4.43
CA MET A 98 1.78 -0.21 -4.79
C MET A 98 1.83 0.41 -6.20
N MET A 99 1.06 -0.11 -7.16
CA MET A 99 0.99 0.47 -8.50
C MET A 99 0.38 1.87 -8.47
N THR A 100 -0.70 2.06 -7.71
CA THR A 100 -1.31 3.38 -7.50
C THR A 100 -0.32 4.36 -6.89
N MET A 101 0.41 3.95 -5.85
CA MET A 101 1.40 4.80 -5.19
C MET A 101 2.61 5.10 -6.08
N PHE A 102 3.03 4.16 -6.91
CA PHE A 102 4.11 4.39 -7.87
C PHE A 102 3.74 5.50 -8.88
N PHE A 103 2.56 5.39 -9.49
CA PHE A 103 2.10 6.44 -10.42
C PHE A 103 1.84 7.78 -9.72
N ALA A 104 1.30 7.77 -8.50
CA ALA A 104 1.15 8.98 -7.71
C ALA A 104 2.50 9.65 -7.42
N GLY A 105 3.52 8.89 -7.04
CA GLY A 105 4.87 9.39 -6.81
C GLY A 105 5.49 9.99 -8.07
N LEU A 106 5.37 9.33 -9.22
CA LEU A 106 5.83 9.88 -10.50
C LEU A 106 5.09 11.16 -10.90
N TYR A 107 3.78 11.21 -10.65
CA TYR A 107 2.98 12.42 -10.93
C TYR A 107 3.44 13.60 -10.09
N HIS A 108 3.58 13.45 -8.77
CA HIS A 108 4.11 14.49 -7.90
C HIS A 108 5.51 14.95 -8.33
N LEU A 109 6.38 13.99 -8.65
CA LEU A 109 7.72 14.30 -9.14
C LEU A 109 7.67 15.13 -10.43
N SER A 110 6.77 14.82 -11.38
CA SER A 110 6.60 15.55 -12.63
C SER A 110 6.09 16.98 -12.44
N LYS A 111 5.41 17.23 -11.31
CA LYS A 111 4.90 18.56 -10.93
C LYS A 111 5.90 19.38 -10.10
N GLY A 112 7.04 18.80 -9.73
CA GLY A 112 7.99 19.43 -8.81
C GLY A 112 7.49 19.47 -7.36
N GLU A 113 6.54 18.59 -7.02
CA GLU A 113 6.01 18.41 -5.68
C GLU A 113 6.76 17.28 -4.94
N GLY A 114 6.67 17.23 -3.60
CA GLY A 114 7.31 16.19 -2.80
C GLY A 114 6.67 14.81 -3.02
N PRO A 115 7.36 13.84 -3.63
CA PRO A 115 6.83 12.51 -3.89
C PRO A 115 7.00 11.54 -2.71
N GLU A 116 7.61 11.97 -1.60
CA GLU A 116 8.14 11.13 -0.53
C GLU A 116 7.06 10.20 0.04
N LEU A 117 5.88 10.76 0.37
CA LEU A 117 4.80 10.00 0.98
C LEU A 117 4.32 8.87 0.06
N ALA A 118 4.16 9.15 -1.23
CA ALA A 118 3.73 8.14 -2.20
C ALA A 118 4.78 7.02 -2.32
N PHE A 119 6.06 7.35 -2.39
CA PHE A 119 7.12 6.34 -2.46
C PHE A 119 7.32 5.57 -1.15
N ILE A 120 7.04 6.17 0.02
CA ILE A 120 7.02 5.45 1.29
C ILE A 120 5.90 4.39 1.28
N TYR A 121 4.68 4.77 0.89
CA TYR A 121 3.59 3.80 0.73
C TYR A 121 3.91 2.74 -0.33
N PHE A 122 4.48 3.13 -1.47
CA PHE A 122 4.95 2.16 -2.46
C PHE A 122 5.88 1.12 -1.84
N ALA A 123 6.90 1.53 -1.09
CA ALA A 123 7.87 0.63 -0.47
C ALA A 123 7.20 -0.31 0.54
N VAL A 124 6.27 0.18 1.35
CA VAL A 124 5.51 -0.63 2.32
C VAL A 124 4.71 -1.70 1.59
N TYR A 125 3.88 -1.32 0.60
CA TYR A 125 3.03 -2.28 -0.09
C TYR A 125 3.81 -3.21 -1.03
N PHE A 126 4.94 -2.77 -1.59
CA PHE A 126 5.87 -3.63 -2.30
C PHE A 126 6.47 -4.69 -1.37
N THR A 127 6.84 -4.32 -0.15
CA THR A 127 7.32 -5.27 0.87
C THR A 127 6.23 -6.30 1.20
N LEU A 128 4.98 -5.87 1.42
CA LEU A 128 3.86 -6.76 1.70
C LEU A 128 3.51 -7.66 0.51
N PHE A 129 3.64 -7.16 -0.71
CA PHE A 129 3.49 -7.97 -1.93
C PHE A 129 4.51 -9.10 -1.98
N LEU A 130 5.78 -8.82 -1.70
CA LEU A 130 6.86 -9.81 -1.73
C LEU A 130 6.77 -10.80 -0.56
N ARG A 131 6.58 -10.30 0.66
CA ARG A 131 6.62 -11.11 1.89
C ARG A 131 5.30 -11.79 2.21
N GLY A 132 4.17 -11.22 1.77
CA GLY A 132 2.85 -11.67 2.17
C GLY A 132 2.41 -11.13 3.53
N PRO A 133 1.27 -11.62 4.05
CA PRO A 133 0.59 -11.02 5.20
C PRO A 133 1.19 -11.38 6.57
N GLY A 134 1.98 -12.46 6.69
CA GLY A 134 2.40 -13.02 7.97
C GLY A 134 1.32 -13.87 8.65
N ASN A 135 1.69 -14.53 9.75
CA ASN A 135 0.81 -15.49 10.44
C ASN A 135 -0.42 -14.83 11.12
N PHE A 136 -0.33 -13.55 11.49
CA PHE A 136 -1.45 -12.80 12.07
C PHE A 136 -2.38 -12.22 11.00
N SER A 137 -2.89 -13.07 10.09
CA SER A 137 -3.70 -12.66 8.94
C SER A 137 -4.84 -13.61 8.67
N LEU A 138 -5.88 -13.15 7.97
CA LEU A 138 -6.96 -14.01 7.51
C LEU A 138 -6.46 -15.00 6.44
N ASP A 139 -5.53 -14.60 5.58
CA ASP A 139 -4.94 -15.48 4.57
C ASP A 139 -4.30 -16.73 5.21
N ALA A 140 -3.58 -16.55 6.34
CA ALA A 140 -2.97 -17.67 7.05
C ALA A 140 -4.01 -18.67 7.62
N ASN A 141 -5.19 -18.19 8.01
CA ASN A 141 -6.26 -19.07 8.51
C ASN A 141 -6.98 -19.85 7.41
N PHE A 142 -6.92 -19.39 6.15
CA PHE A 142 -7.52 -20.08 5.01
C PHE A 142 -6.57 -21.10 4.35
N GLU A 143 -5.27 -20.97 4.59
CA GLU A 143 -4.24 -21.89 4.05
C GLU A 143 -3.91 -23.04 5.03
N SER A 144 -4.40 -22.99 6.27
CA SER A 144 -4.26 -24.02 7.30
C SER A 144 -5.39 -25.06 7.22
#